data_f0ba649f97572654b7b01e24f2c3ecce
#
_entry.id   f0ba649f97572654b7b01e24f2c3ecce
#
_cell.length_a   1.000
_cell.length_b   1.000
_cell.length_c   1.000
_cell.angle_alpha   90.00
_cell.angle_beta   90.00
_cell.angle_gamma   90.00
#
_symmetry.space_group_name_H-M   'P 1'
#
loop_
_entity.id
_entity.type
_entity.pdbx_description
1 polymer ?
#
loop_
_entity_poly.entity_id
_entity_poly.type
_entity_poly.pdbx_seq_one_letter_code
_entity_poly.pdbx_strand_id
1 'polypeptide(L)'
;TQGVSSAASDVYKRQAVMLSDMKDQLEKCLNGYYDANGISEVEELQKIAAEEQEAREAASGDSKTIAIAGACRRIGTTTMAVQVIRYIQMQGKTACYIQMNDSSYINDMKDWYTVTEDKELGLVTFQGVDHYYDLNKIRNVIEKHYDYYVYDYGTYFDGNFNKVSFLERDIQIFVVGSEPGEMTDTRKILESSFYNTSNYVFNFTAEADRKDLKEMMEEKAEQTYFIENIPDKYVYVPNECYEKMIPIVPAQEETAAPKKKGLFRRKK
;
A
#
# COMPACT_ATOMS: atom_id res chain seq x y z
N THR A 1 -12.83 41.81 8.43
CA THR A 1 -13.34 41.13 9.65
C THR A 1 -14.14 39.86 9.36
N GLN A 2 -14.30 39.42 8.08
CA GLN A 2 -14.99 38.16 7.72
C GLN A 2 -14.08 36.95 7.67
N GLY A 3 -12.76 37.10 7.53
CA GLY A 3 -11.84 35.98 7.41
C GLY A 3 -11.52 35.23 8.71
N VAL A 4 -11.67 35.85 9.87
CA VAL A 4 -11.37 35.22 11.17
C VAL A 4 -12.50 34.30 11.64
N SER A 5 -13.73 34.55 11.18
CA SER A 5 -14.92 33.73 11.53
C SER A 5 -14.92 32.36 10.85
N SER A 6 -14.35 32.25 9.63
CA SER A 6 -14.28 30.99 8.87
C SER A 6 -13.27 30.01 9.49
N ALA A 7 -12.06 30.47 9.80
CA ALA A 7 -11.01 29.62 10.37
C ALA A 7 -11.38 29.07 11.77
N ALA A 8 -12.02 29.89 12.61
CA ALA A 8 -12.52 29.45 13.92
C ALA A 8 -13.64 28.41 13.77
N SER A 9 -14.54 28.57 12.78
CA SER A 9 -15.60 27.58 12.48
C SER A 9 -15.03 26.25 12.02
N ASP A 10 -13.95 26.25 11.23
CA ASP A 10 -13.34 25.03 10.72
C ASP A 10 -12.54 24.28 11.80
N VAL A 11 -11.86 25.01 12.69
CA VAL A 11 -11.22 24.41 13.89
C VAL A 11 -12.27 23.78 14.80
N TYR A 12 -13.40 24.45 15.03
CA TYR A 12 -14.52 23.92 15.84
C TYR A 12 -15.14 22.66 15.22
N LYS A 13 -15.32 22.64 13.90
CA LYS A 13 -15.83 21.46 13.18
C LYS A 13 -14.86 20.27 13.28
N ARG A 14 -13.55 20.51 13.13
CA ARG A 14 -12.53 19.46 13.28
C ARG A 14 -12.50 18.90 14.70
N GLN A 15 -12.59 19.73 15.72
CA GLN A 15 -12.69 19.29 17.11
C GLN A 15 -13.98 18.51 17.38
N ALA A 16 -15.11 18.90 16.78
CA ALA A 16 -16.38 18.20 16.93
C ALA A 16 -16.35 16.81 16.29
N VAL A 17 -15.70 16.65 15.11
CA VAL A 17 -15.50 15.34 14.46
C VAL A 17 -14.60 14.45 15.31
N MET A 18 -13.49 14.97 15.81
CA MET A 18 -12.57 14.22 16.66
C MET A 18 -13.22 13.79 17.99
N LEU A 19 -14.06 14.64 18.59
CA LEU A 19 -14.84 14.31 19.77
C LEU A 19 -15.94 13.28 19.49
N SER A 20 -16.56 13.33 18.30
CA SER A 20 -17.53 12.32 17.85
C SER A 20 -16.88 10.95 17.69
N ASP A 21 -15.73 10.88 17.02
CA ASP A 21 -15.00 9.61 16.84
C ASP A 21 -14.53 9.03 18.17
N MET A 22 -14.05 9.86 19.09
CA MET A 22 -13.70 9.43 20.45
C MET A 22 -14.91 8.95 21.24
N LYS A 23 -16.07 9.62 21.09
CA LYS A 23 -17.32 9.23 21.75
C LYS A 23 -17.82 7.89 21.21
N ASP A 24 -17.82 7.71 19.89
CA ASP A 24 -18.21 6.44 19.26
C ASP A 24 -17.30 5.28 19.68
N GLN A 25 -16.00 5.50 19.81
CA GLN A 25 -15.07 4.49 20.32
C GLN A 25 -15.30 4.20 21.79
N LEU A 26 -15.55 5.23 22.62
CA LEU A 26 -15.90 5.05 24.03
C LEU A 26 -17.24 4.31 24.20
N GLU A 27 -18.25 4.62 23.40
CA GLU A 27 -19.53 3.91 23.42
C GLU A 27 -19.37 2.44 22.99
N LYS A 28 -18.53 2.14 21.99
CA LYS A 28 -18.18 0.78 21.60
C LYS A 28 -17.47 0.03 22.73
N CYS A 29 -16.53 0.68 23.43
CA CYS A 29 -15.89 0.11 24.62
C CYS A 29 -16.89 -0.17 25.75
N LEU A 30 -17.79 0.76 26.03
CA LEU A 30 -18.77 0.66 27.13
C LEU A 30 -19.89 -0.36 26.84
N ASN A 31 -20.25 -0.56 25.57
CA ASN A 31 -21.28 -1.51 25.15
C ASN A 31 -20.76 -2.93 24.92
N GLY A 32 -19.51 -3.24 25.33
CA GLY A 32 -18.93 -4.57 25.18
C GLY A 32 -18.66 -4.97 23.72
N TYR A 33 -18.56 -3.99 22.83
CA TYR A 33 -18.18 -4.24 21.42
C TYR A 33 -16.82 -4.93 21.31
N TYR A 34 -15.96 -4.69 22.30
CA TYR A 34 -14.73 -5.44 22.55
C TYR A 34 -15.01 -6.53 23.61
N ASP A 35 -15.95 -7.44 23.29
CA ASP A 35 -16.10 -8.69 24.06
C ASP A 35 -14.86 -9.55 23.90
N ALA A 36 -14.84 -10.72 24.56
CA ALA A 36 -13.66 -11.59 24.56
C ALA A 36 -13.16 -11.95 23.13
N ASN A 37 -14.03 -11.91 22.12
CA ASN A 37 -13.66 -12.17 20.73
C ASN A 37 -12.99 -10.95 20.08
N GLY A 38 -13.50 -9.74 20.32
CA GLY A 38 -12.90 -8.51 19.79
C GLY A 38 -11.55 -8.17 20.42
N ILE A 39 -11.34 -8.49 21.71
CA ILE A 39 -10.05 -8.37 22.38
C ILE A 39 -9.05 -9.37 21.78
N SER A 40 -9.48 -10.61 21.54
CA SER A 40 -8.66 -11.63 20.91
C SER A 40 -8.17 -11.21 19.51
N GLU A 41 -9.05 -10.60 18.72
CA GLU A 41 -8.73 -10.15 17.36
C GLU A 41 -7.72 -8.97 17.35
N VAL A 42 -7.88 -8.02 18.29
CA VAL A 42 -6.92 -6.91 18.47
C VAL A 42 -5.58 -7.42 18.99
N GLU A 43 -5.57 -8.34 19.95
CA GLU A 43 -4.34 -8.97 20.46
C GLU A 43 -3.61 -9.75 19.37
N GLU A 44 -4.34 -10.46 18.51
CA GLU A 44 -3.77 -11.20 17.38
C GLU A 44 -3.14 -10.24 16.34
N LEU A 45 -3.81 -9.15 16.00
CA LEU A 45 -3.27 -8.12 15.10
C LEU A 45 -2.04 -7.42 15.68
N GLN A 46 -2.04 -7.14 17.00
CA GLN A 46 -0.87 -6.55 17.67
C GLN A 46 0.30 -7.53 17.71
N LYS A 47 0.04 -8.82 17.91
CA LYS A 47 1.06 -9.85 17.87
C LYS A 47 1.68 -9.98 16.47
N ILE A 48 0.86 -10.00 15.43
CA ILE A 48 1.32 -10.03 14.03
C ILE A 48 2.20 -8.81 13.73
N ALA A 49 1.76 -7.61 14.13
CA ALA A 49 2.53 -6.39 13.93
C ALA A 49 3.88 -6.41 14.67
N ALA A 50 3.90 -6.92 15.90
CA ALA A 50 5.14 -7.06 16.67
C ALA A 50 6.10 -8.07 16.03
N GLU A 51 5.59 -9.23 15.59
CA GLU A 51 6.39 -10.26 14.90
C GLU A 51 6.95 -9.72 13.57
N GLU A 52 6.18 -8.92 12.84
CA GLU A 52 6.63 -8.25 11.63
C GLU A 52 7.77 -7.27 11.92
N GLN A 53 7.61 -6.44 12.95
CA GLN A 53 8.62 -5.45 13.33
C GLN A 53 9.91 -6.13 13.79
N GLU A 54 9.83 -7.14 14.68
CA GLU A 54 11.01 -7.90 15.11
C GLU A 54 11.72 -8.58 13.93
N ALA A 55 10.97 -9.16 12.99
CA ALA A 55 11.54 -9.80 11.82
C ALA A 55 12.22 -8.79 10.89
N ARG A 56 11.65 -7.60 10.71
CA ARG A 56 12.26 -6.51 9.93
C ARG A 56 13.55 -6.00 10.56
N GLU A 57 13.56 -5.80 11.89
CA GLU A 57 14.76 -5.39 12.64
C GLU A 57 15.86 -6.45 12.56
N ALA A 58 15.50 -7.73 12.63
CA ALA A 58 16.46 -8.84 12.52
C ALA A 58 16.99 -9.03 11.10
N ALA A 59 16.19 -8.74 10.08
CA ALA A 59 16.55 -8.92 8.67
C ALA A 59 17.63 -7.95 8.19
N SER A 60 17.97 -6.90 8.95
CA SER A 60 19.04 -5.90 8.68
C SER A 60 19.16 -5.43 7.22
N GLY A 61 18.08 -5.53 6.45
CA GLY A 61 18.00 -5.20 5.03
C GLY A 61 17.27 -3.88 4.79
N ASP A 62 17.66 -3.15 3.76
CA ASP A 62 17.05 -1.88 3.30
C ASP A 62 15.72 -2.16 2.52
N SER A 63 14.91 -3.10 3.03
CA SER A 63 13.62 -3.44 2.42
C SER A 63 12.58 -2.35 2.68
N LYS A 64 11.74 -2.04 1.69
CA LYS A 64 10.69 -1.02 1.77
C LYS A 64 9.29 -1.63 1.77
N THR A 65 8.38 -0.95 2.41
CA THR A 65 6.98 -1.35 2.52
C THR A 65 6.07 -0.36 1.81
N ILE A 66 5.11 -0.87 1.05
CA ILE A 66 4.16 -0.06 0.27
C ILE A 66 2.75 -0.49 0.66
N ALA A 67 1.95 0.44 1.18
CA ALA A 67 0.54 0.23 1.45
C ALA A 67 -0.31 0.72 0.30
N ILE A 68 -1.28 -0.09 -0.13
CA ILE A 68 -2.23 0.29 -1.16
C ILE A 68 -3.65 0.06 -0.64
N ALA A 69 -4.48 1.11 -0.72
CA ALA A 69 -5.88 1.06 -0.33
C ALA A 69 -6.77 1.71 -1.39
N GLY A 70 -7.98 1.22 -1.56
CA GLY A 70 -8.98 1.80 -2.45
C GLY A 70 -9.96 2.68 -1.70
N ALA A 71 -10.41 3.77 -2.29
CA ALA A 71 -11.47 4.59 -1.72
C ALA A 71 -12.81 3.83 -1.67
N CYS A 72 -13.07 3.00 -2.66
CA CYS A 72 -14.29 2.19 -2.74
C CYS A 72 -14.01 0.82 -3.37
N ARG A 73 -15.01 -0.05 -3.35
CA ARG A 73 -14.91 -1.39 -3.97
C ARG A 73 -14.78 -1.27 -5.47
N ARG A 74 -14.00 -2.18 -6.06
CA ARG A 74 -13.74 -2.29 -7.51
C ARG A 74 -13.01 -1.10 -8.13
N ILE A 75 -12.43 -0.22 -7.34
CA ILE A 75 -11.64 0.91 -7.84
C ILE A 75 -10.28 0.49 -8.43
N GLY A 76 -9.87 -0.76 -8.27
CA GLY A 76 -8.63 -1.29 -8.83
C GLY A 76 -7.46 -1.41 -7.85
N THR A 77 -7.73 -1.46 -6.55
CA THR A 77 -6.71 -1.59 -5.47
C THR A 77 -5.74 -2.74 -5.73
N THR A 78 -6.26 -3.96 -5.90
CA THR A 78 -5.44 -5.16 -6.18
C THR A 78 -4.71 -5.06 -7.53
N THR A 79 -5.32 -4.43 -8.53
CA THR A 79 -4.66 -4.18 -9.83
C THR A 79 -3.46 -3.26 -9.65
N MET A 80 -3.60 -2.18 -8.88
CA MET A 80 -2.51 -1.28 -8.55
C MET A 80 -1.40 -2.01 -7.79
N ALA A 81 -1.73 -2.84 -6.80
CA ALA A 81 -0.75 -3.60 -6.03
C ALA A 81 0.10 -4.52 -6.94
N VAL A 82 -0.54 -5.24 -7.84
CA VAL A 82 0.16 -6.10 -8.80
C VAL A 82 0.99 -5.28 -9.79
N GLN A 83 0.49 -4.15 -10.29
CA GLN A 83 1.25 -3.28 -11.20
C GLN A 83 2.47 -2.64 -10.53
N VAL A 84 2.36 -2.25 -9.26
CA VAL A 84 3.51 -1.77 -8.46
C VAL A 84 4.56 -2.87 -8.34
N ILE A 85 4.17 -4.12 -8.07
CA ILE A 85 5.09 -5.25 -8.04
C ILE A 85 5.76 -5.44 -9.40
N ARG A 86 4.99 -5.38 -10.49
CA ARG A 86 5.53 -5.48 -11.85
C ARG A 86 6.52 -4.38 -12.16
N TYR A 87 6.22 -3.14 -11.78
CA TYR A 87 7.17 -2.03 -11.91
C TYR A 87 8.47 -2.32 -11.18
N ILE A 88 8.40 -2.75 -9.92
CA ILE A 88 9.58 -3.06 -9.11
C ILE A 88 10.41 -4.19 -9.74
N GLN A 89 9.74 -5.24 -10.22
CA GLN A 89 10.40 -6.36 -10.92
C GLN A 89 11.08 -5.89 -12.22
N MET A 90 10.46 -4.98 -12.97
CA MET A 90 11.07 -4.38 -14.18
C MET A 90 12.31 -3.54 -13.88
N GLN A 91 12.44 -3.01 -12.66
CA GLN A 91 13.64 -2.31 -12.17
C GLN A 91 14.72 -3.29 -11.63
N GLY A 92 14.53 -4.61 -11.80
CA GLY A 92 15.47 -5.64 -11.35
C GLY A 92 15.46 -5.88 -9.84
N LYS A 93 14.41 -5.45 -9.14
CA LYS A 93 14.20 -5.65 -7.71
C LYS A 93 13.19 -6.76 -7.45
N THR A 94 13.22 -7.33 -6.25
CA THR A 94 12.27 -8.34 -5.79
C THR A 94 11.13 -7.70 -5.04
N ALA A 95 9.90 -8.20 -5.26
CA ALA A 95 8.72 -7.74 -4.54
C ALA A 95 7.69 -8.85 -4.38
N CYS A 96 6.92 -8.82 -3.30
CA CYS A 96 5.81 -9.72 -3.07
C CYS A 96 4.53 -8.95 -2.71
N TYR A 97 3.40 -9.63 -2.90
CA TYR A 97 2.07 -9.16 -2.53
C TYR A 97 1.69 -9.75 -1.16
N ILE A 98 1.15 -8.92 -0.27
CA ILE A 98 0.64 -9.34 1.04
C ILE A 98 -0.82 -8.89 1.14
N GLN A 99 -1.73 -9.85 1.34
CA GLN A 99 -3.15 -9.59 1.49
C GLN A 99 -3.45 -9.15 2.94
N MET A 100 -3.90 -7.90 3.10
CA MET A 100 -4.30 -7.29 4.39
C MET A 100 -5.82 -7.12 4.50
N ASN A 101 -6.57 -7.78 3.65
CA ASN A 101 -8.03 -7.65 3.56
C ASN A 101 -8.69 -9.03 3.46
N ASP A 102 -9.99 -9.09 3.72
CA ASP A 102 -10.79 -10.33 3.71
C ASP A 102 -11.34 -10.70 2.33
N SER A 103 -10.75 -10.19 1.25
CA SER A 103 -11.22 -10.54 -0.10
C SER A 103 -10.94 -12.01 -0.43
N SER A 104 -11.80 -12.61 -1.24
CA SER A 104 -11.61 -13.97 -1.77
C SER A 104 -10.53 -14.07 -2.86
N TYR A 105 -9.85 -12.96 -3.19
CA TYR A 105 -9.00 -12.84 -4.37
C TYR A 105 -8.00 -13.98 -4.56
N ILE A 106 -7.23 -14.35 -3.52
CA ILE A 106 -6.26 -15.44 -3.62
C ILE A 106 -6.95 -16.81 -3.66
N ASN A 107 -8.07 -16.97 -2.96
CA ASN A 107 -8.85 -18.21 -3.02
C ASN A 107 -9.46 -18.40 -4.41
N ASP A 108 -10.08 -17.35 -4.97
CA ASP A 108 -10.62 -17.38 -6.33
C ASP A 108 -9.51 -17.68 -7.36
N MET A 109 -8.30 -17.14 -7.13
CA MET A 109 -7.16 -17.44 -7.98
C MET A 109 -6.80 -18.94 -7.95
N LYS A 110 -6.81 -19.57 -6.78
CA LYS A 110 -6.57 -21.01 -6.63
C LYS A 110 -7.65 -21.86 -7.30
N ASP A 111 -8.89 -21.40 -7.25
CA ASP A 111 -10.03 -22.14 -7.79
C ASP A 111 -10.10 -22.08 -9.33
N TRP A 112 -9.67 -20.96 -9.93
CA TRP A 112 -9.87 -20.71 -11.36
C TRP A 112 -8.61 -20.78 -12.22
N TYR A 113 -7.42 -20.77 -11.61
CA TYR A 113 -6.15 -20.74 -12.33
C TYR A 113 -5.19 -21.83 -11.85
N THR A 114 -4.29 -22.22 -12.74
CA THR A 114 -3.17 -23.08 -12.35
C THR A 114 -2.12 -22.25 -11.61
N VAL A 115 -1.98 -22.47 -10.32
CA VAL A 115 -1.06 -21.75 -9.43
C VAL A 115 -0.09 -22.73 -8.77
N THR A 116 1.02 -22.21 -8.26
CA THR A 116 1.90 -22.95 -7.34
C THR A 116 1.58 -22.50 -5.92
N GLU A 117 1.23 -23.44 -5.04
CA GLU A 117 0.90 -23.14 -3.64
C GLU A 117 1.94 -23.76 -2.70
N ASP A 118 2.41 -22.97 -1.73
CA ASP A 118 3.15 -23.43 -0.56
C ASP A 118 2.32 -23.14 0.69
N LYS A 119 1.67 -24.19 1.22
CA LYS A 119 0.79 -24.08 2.38
C LYS A 119 1.54 -23.81 3.68
N GLU A 120 2.81 -24.19 3.77
CA GLU A 120 3.63 -23.95 4.96
C GLU A 120 3.96 -22.46 5.09
N LEU A 121 4.17 -21.79 3.96
CA LEU A 121 4.44 -20.36 3.90
C LEU A 121 3.16 -19.49 3.76
N GLY A 122 2.01 -20.08 3.47
CA GLY A 122 0.80 -19.32 3.11
C GLY A 122 0.99 -18.54 1.81
N LEU A 123 1.67 -19.13 0.85
CA LEU A 123 2.11 -18.51 -0.41
C LEU A 123 1.41 -19.14 -1.61
N VAL A 124 0.94 -18.30 -2.50
CA VAL A 124 0.50 -18.67 -3.85
C VAL A 124 1.31 -17.88 -4.87
N THR A 125 2.03 -18.59 -5.76
CA THR A 125 2.74 -17.95 -6.87
C THR A 125 1.92 -18.07 -8.14
N PHE A 126 1.62 -16.93 -8.76
CA PHE A 126 0.91 -16.85 -10.03
C PHE A 126 1.57 -15.83 -10.94
N GLN A 127 1.84 -16.22 -12.18
CA GLN A 127 2.51 -15.40 -13.20
C GLN A 127 3.75 -14.65 -12.68
N GLY A 128 4.57 -15.30 -11.83
CA GLY A 128 5.81 -14.70 -11.30
C GLY A 128 5.60 -13.62 -10.23
N VAL A 129 4.42 -13.56 -9.64
CA VAL A 129 4.13 -12.76 -8.44
C VAL A 129 3.82 -13.70 -7.28
N ASP A 130 4.51 -13.51 -6.18
CA ASP A 130 4.30 -14.21 -4.93
C ASP A 130 3.22 -13.50 -4.11
N HIS A 131 2.13 -14.23 -3.77
CA HIS A 131 0.98 -13.70 -3.02
C HIS A 131 0.89 -14.42 -1.68
N TYR A 132 1.06 -13.66 -0.60
CA TYR A 132 0.91 -14.14 0.77
C TYR A 132 -0.48 -13.82 1.31
N TYR A 133 -1.18 -14.83 1.84
CA TYR A 133 -2.57 -14.74 2.31
C TYR A 133 -2.73 -15.06 3.80
N ASP A 134 -1.69 -15.54 4.46
CA ASP A 134 -1.72 -15.93 5.87
C ASP A 134 -0.81 -15.02 6.69
N LEU A 135 -1.41 -14.00 7.31
CA LEU A 135 -0.67 -13.01 8.09
C LEU A 135 0.00 -13.61 9.34
N ASN A 136 -0.48 -14.75 9.86
CA ASN A 136 0.18 -15.45 10.97
C ASN A 136 1.57 -15.98 10.60
N LYS A 137 1.89 -15.96 9.29
CA LYS A 137 3.19 -16.38 8.77
C LYS A 137 4.05 -15.21 8.28
N ILE A 138 3.69 -13.99 8.66
CA ILE A 138 4.38 -12.77 8.20
C ILE A 138 5.89 -12.80 8.45
N ARG A 139 6.31 -13.40 9.55
CA ARG A 139 7.73 -13.59 9.86
C ARG A 139 8.45 -14.38 8.77
N ASN A 140 7.85 -15.50 8.30
CA ASN A 140 8.44 -16.33 7.24
C ASN A 140 8.50 -15.57 5.91
N VAL A 141 7.55 -14.63 5.68
CA VAL A 141 7.55 -13.76 4.48
C VAL A 141 8.74 -12.82 4.51
N ILE A 142 9.00 -12.20 5.67
CA ILE A 142 10.11 -11.24 5.83
C ILE A 142 11.46 -11.97 5.74
N GLU A 143 11.57 -13.18 6.24
CA GLU A 143 12.77 -14.02 6.13
C GLU A 143 13.12 -14.41 4.66
N LYS A 144 12.21 -14.19 3.69
CA LYS A 144 12.50 -14.34 2.25
C LYS A 144 13.30 -13.18 1.66
N HIS A 145 13.45 -12.07 2.38
CA HIS A 145 14.27 -10.91 2.00
C HIS A 145 13.92 -10.30 0.64
N TYR A 146 12.64 -9.94 0.43
CA TYR A 146 12.27 -9.12 -0.72
C TYR A 146 12.78 -7.67 -0.54
N ASP A 147 13.14 -7.01 -1.65
CA ASP A 147 13.47 -5.59 -1.64
C ASP A 147 12.23 -4.73 -1.29
N TYR A 148 11.02 -5.20 -1.68
CA TYR A 148 9.76 -4.51 -1.43
C TYR A 148 8.65 -5.46 -1.00
N TYR A 149 7.88 -5.04 0.00
CA TYR A 149 6.67 -5.71 0.45
C TYR A 149 5.46 -4.83 0.12
N VAL A 150 4.55 -5.31 -0.73
CA VAL A 150 3.37 -4.56 -1.18
C VAL A 150 2.13 -5.10 -0.50
N TYR A 151 1.53 -4.29 0.36
CA TYR A 151 0.39 -4.62 1.20
C TYR A 151 -0.90 -4.11 0.56
N ASP A 152 -1.81 -5.00 0.20
CA ASP A 152 -3.15 -4.69 -0.29
C ASP A 152 -4.13 -4.63 0.88
N TYR A 153 -4.50 -3.43 1.30
CA TYR A 153 -5.42 -3.18 2.41
C TYR A 153 -6.90 -3.25 2.00
N GLY A 154 -7.21 -3.51 0.72
CA GLY A 154 -8.58 -3.53 0.22
C GLY A 154 -9.21 -2.15 0.20
N THR A 155 -10.40 -2.00 0.76
CA THR A 155 -11.17 -0.76 0.75
C THR A 155 -11.06 -0.04 2.09
N TYR A 156 -10.78 1.26 2.04
CA TYR A 156 -10.57 2.11 3.24
C TYR A 156 -11.74 2.10 4.23
N PHE A 157 -12.98 1.97 3.73
CA PHE A 157 -14.18 1.96 4.56
C PHE A 157 -14.64 0.57 4.99
N ASP A 158 -13.91 -0.49 4.65
CA ASP A 158 -14.18 -1.81 5.19
C ASP A 158 -13.82 -1.85 6.69
N GLY A 159 -14.64 -2.56 7.47
CA GLY A 159 -14.53 -2.58 8.93
C GLY A 159 -13.17 -3.04 9.48
N ASN A 160 -12.43 -3.81 8.68
CA ASN A 160 -11.14 -4.39 9.04
C ASN A 160 -9.94 -3.54 8.57
N PHE A 161 -10.17 -2.34 8.03
CA PHE A 161 -9.08 -1.48 7.59
C PHE A 161 -8.26 -0.96 8.77
N ASN A 162 -7.02 -1.43 8.89
CA ASN A 162 -6.11 -0.99 9.95
C ASN A 162 -5.37 0.30 9.54
N LYS A 163 -5.89 1.44 10.01
CA LYS A 163 -5.33 2.77 9.69
C LYS A 163 -3.91 2.96 10.21
N VAL A 164 -3.60 2.43 11.38
CA VAL A 164 -2.26 2.57 11.99
C VAL A 164 -1.25 1.80 11.15
N SER A 165 -1.50 0.53 10.90
CA SER A 165 -0.64 -0.29 10.07
C SER A 165 -0.44 0.28 8.66
N PHE A 166 -1.49 0.89 8.06
CA PHE A 166 -1.39 1.56 6.76
C PHE A 166 -0.42 2.75 6.80
N LEU A 167 -0.51 3.58 7.87
CA LEU A 167 0.32 4.77 8.02
C LEU A 167 1.78 4.46 8.38
N GLU A 168 2.05 3.30 8.97
CA GLU A 168 3.41 2.85 9.32
C GLU A 168 4.23 2.36 8.11
N ARG A 169 3.61 2.21 6.93
CA ARG A 169 4.35 1.81 5.72
C ARG A 169 5.14 2.98 5.15
N ASP A 170 6.27 2.66 4.51
CA ASP A 170 7.17 3.69 3.95
C ASP A 170 6.51 4.51 2.84
N ILE A 171 5.64 3.88 2.05
CA ILE A 171 4.90 4.54 0.96
C ILE A 171 3.42 4.17 1.08
N GLN A 172 2.54 5.17 1.11
CA GLN A 172 1.09 4.99 1.11
C GLN A 172 0.50 5.44 -0.23
N ILE A 173 -0.37 4.60 -0.81
CA ILE A 173 -1.03 4.87 -2.08
C ILE A 173 -2.54 4.64 -1.91
N PHE A 174 -3.33 5.66 -2.16
CA PHE A 174 -4.78 5.53 -2.30
C PHE A 174 -5.16 5.45 -3.78
N VAL A 175 -5.88 4.39 -4.15
CA VAL A 175 -6.56 4.31 -5.44
C VAL A 175 -7.92 4.94 -5.28
N VAL A 176 -8.15 6.01 -6.02
CA VAL A 176 -9.34 6.86 -5.93
C VAL A 176 -10.04 6.95 -7.27
N GLY A 177 -11.29 7.39 -7.27
CA GLY A 177 -12.08 7.51 -8.48
C GLY A 177 -12.73 8.88 -8.61
N SER A 178 -13.14 9.19 -9.83
CA SER A 178 -13.75 10.47 -10.22
C SER A 178 -15.24 10.37 -10.56
N GLU A 179 -15.79 9.16 -10.64
CA GLU A 179 -17.22 8.99 -10.88
C GLU A 179 -18.06 9.47 -9.67
N PRO A 180 -19.29 9.96 -9.86
CA PRO A 180 -20.11 10.54 -8.77
C PRO A 180 -20.24 9.63 -7.53
N GLY A 181 -20.35 8.31 -7.73
CA GLY A 181 -20.42 7.35 -6.63
C GLY A 181 -19.09 7.18 -5.87
N GLU A 182 -17.97 7.34 -6.56
CA GLU A 182 -16.61 7.19 -6.03
C GLU A 182 -16.10 8.45 -5.35
N MET A 183 -16.50 9.63 -5.88
CA MET A 183 -16.08 10.93 -5.37
C MET A 183 -16.47 11.15 -3.91
N THR A 184 -17.61 10.61 -3.47
CA THR A 184 -18.03 10.73 -2.08
C THR A 184 -17.04 10.08 -1.13
N ASP A 185 -16.55 8.92 -1.47
CA ASP A 185 -15.58 8.18 -0.64
C ASP A 185 -14.16 8.73 -0.82
N THR A 186 -13.78 9.11 -2.03
CA THR A 186 -12.54 9.86 -2.31
C THR A 186 -12.44 11.10 -1.43
N ARG A 187 -13.49 11.92 -1.38
CA ARG A 187 -13.53 13.15 -0.60
C ARG A 187 -13.34 12.89 0.91
N LYS A 188 -13.97 11.87 1.46
CA LYS A 188 -13.82 11.52 2.89
C LYS A 188 -12.37 11.19 3.26
N ILE A 189 -11.61 10.55 2.35
CA ILE A 189 -10.19 10.29 2.55
C ILE A 189 -9.40 11.60 2.49
N LEU A 190 -9.69 12.46 1.50
CA LEU A 190 -9.00 13.74 1.30
C LEU A 190 -9.21 14.72 2.46
N GLU A 191 -10.37 14.69 3.11
CA GLU A 191 -10.68 15.52 4.27
C GLU A 191 -9.86 15.13 5.52
N SER A 192 -9.25 13.95 5.54
CA SER A 192 -8.41 13.49 6.64
C SER A 192 -7.00 14.07 6.53
N SER A 193 -6.55 14.77 7.58
CA SER A 193 -5.19 15.31 7.66
C SER A 193 -4.10 14.23 7.86
N PHE A 194 -4.49 13.01 8.24
CA PHE A 194 -3.54 11.91 8.42
C PHE A 194 -2.87 11.45 7.12
N TYR A 195 -3.47 11.74 5.96
CA TYR A 195 -3.03 11.25 4.65
C TYR A 195 -2.43 12.34 3.76
N ASN A 196 -1.98 13.45 4.34
CA ASN A 196 -1.43 14.57 3.56
C ASN A 196 -0.15 14.22 2.79
N THR A 197 0.58 13.19 3.22
CA THR A 197 1.79 12.70 2.56
C THR A 197 1.57 11.47 1.68
N SER A 198 0.33 10.95 1.63
CA SER A 198 -0.01 9.80 0.81
C SER A 198 -0.10 10.17 -0.67
N ASN A 199 0.15 9.20 -1.53
CA ASN A 199 -0.03 9.32 -2.97
C ASN A 199 -1.49 8.98 -3.34
N TYR A 200 -2.05 9.70 -4.29
CA TYR A 200 -3.41 9.51 -4.78
C TYR A 200 -3.38 9.15 -6.26
N VAL A 201 -3.89 7.99 -6.61
CA VAL A 201 -3.92 7.50 -7.98
C VAL A 201 -5.36 7.41 -8.45
N PHE A 202 -5.74 8.29 -9.35
CA PHE A 202 -7.03 8.24 -10.02
C PHE A 202 -7.02 7.16 -11.09
N ASN A 203 -7.97 6.24 -10.98
CA ASN A 203 -8.21 5.18 -11.94
C ASN A 203 -9.48 5.48 -12.77
N PHE A 204 -9.55 4.99 -13.99
CA PHE A 204 -10.69 5.12 -14.90
C PHE A 204 -11.09 6.57 -15.26
N THR A 205 -10.21 7.53 -15.09
CA THR A 205 -10.50 8.95 -15.32
C THR A 205 -10.25 9.36 -16.77
N ALA A 206 -11.22 10.01 -17.38
CA ALA A 206 -11.06 10.57 -18.71
C ALA A 206 -9.96 11.65 -18.75
N GLU A 207 -9.19 11.69 -19.81
CA GLU A 207 -8.07 12.64 -19.94
C GLU A 207 -8.54 14.10 -19.82
N ALA A 208 -9.74 14.41 -20.33
CA ALA A 208 -10.32 15.74 -20.25
C ALA A 208 -10.54 16.24 -18.81
N ASP A 209 -10.81 15.33 -17.89
CA ASP A 209 -11.16 15.66 -16.50
C ASP A 209 -9.92 15.76 -15.58
N ARG A 210 -8.77 15.28 -16.04
CA ARG A 210 -7.55 15.18 -15.20
C ARG A 210 -7.06 16.53 -14.69
N LYS A 211 -7.20 17.57 -15.49
CA LYS A 211 -6.80 18.92 -15.08
C LYS A 211 -7.65 19.44 -13.95
N ASP A 212 -8.97 19.34 -14.09
CA ASP A 212 -9.92 19.85 -13.09
C ASP A 212 -9.82 19.05 -11.78
N LEU A 213 -9.62 17.72 -11.87
CA LEU A 213 -9.37 16.88 -10.73
C LEU A 213 -8.07 17.26 -10.00
N LYS A 214 -7.01 17.53 -10.75
CA LYS A 214 -5.74 17.95 -10.15
C LYS A 214 -5.86 19.31 -9.45
N GLU A 215 -6.61 20.25 -10.03
CA GLU A 215 -6.92 21.52 -9.39
C GLU A 215 -7.76 21.33 -8.10
N MET A 216 -8.72 20.42 -8.12
CA MET A 216 -9.53 20.05 -6.94
C MET A 216 -8.70 19.47 -5.80
N MET A 217 -7.60 18.80 -6.10
CA MET A 217 -6.72 18.18 -5.09
C MET A 217 -5.90 19.20 -4.30
N GLU A 218 -5.87 20.48 -4.71
CA GLU A 218 -5.24 21.60 -4.01
C GLU A 218 -3.78 21.27 -3.57
N GLU A 219 -3.51 21.29 -2.28
CA GLU A 219 -2.18 20.98 -1.72
C GLU A 219 -1.69 19.56 -1.98
N LYS A 220 -2.58 18.63 -2.34
CA LYS A 220 -2.27 17.24 -2.69
C LYS A 220 -2.04 17.03 -4.20
N ALA A 221 -2.08 18.11 -5.01
CA ALA A 221 -1.95 18.04 -6.48
C ALA A 221 -0.62 17.39 -6.93
N GLU A 222 0.47 17.62 -6.19
CA GLU A 222 1.78 17.04 -6.53
C GLU A 222 1.88 15.53 -6.23
N GLN A 223 1.04 15.02 -5.32
CA GLN A 223 0.93 13.59 -5.01
C GLN A 223 -0.24 12.91 -5.76
N THR A 224 -0.79 13.61 -6.77
CA THR A 224 -1.94 13.13 -7.56
C THR A 224 -1.48 12.66 -8.92
N TYR A 225 -1.83 11.42 -9.23
CA TYR A 225 -1.45 10.70 -10.43
C TYR A 225 -2.67 10.12 -11.14
N PHE A 226 -2.53 9.82 -12.42
CA PHE A 226 -3.57 9.19 -13.24
C PHE A 226 -2.99 7.96 -13.93
N ILE A 227 -3.74 6.87 -13.91
CA ILE A 227 -3.37 5.66 -14.62
C ILE A 227 -4.38 5.32 -15.71
N GLU A 228 -3.87 4.72 -16.77
CA GLU A 228 -4.69 4.18 -17.84
C GLU A 228 -5.39 2.88 -17.42
N ASN A 229 -6.43 2.49 -18.16
CA ASN A 229 -7.09 1.21 -17.95
C ASN A 229 -6.10 0.05 -18.16
N ILE A 230 -6.04 -0.84 -17.19
CA ILE A 230 -5.16 -2.02 -17.18
C ILE A 230 -6.02 -3.26 -17.36
N PRO A 231 -6.14 -3.80 -18.59
CA PRO A 231 -6.99 -4.95 -18.85
C PRO A 231 -6.46 -6.26 -18.23
N ASP A 232 -5.16 -6.41 -18.13
CA ASP A 232 -4.52 -7.54 -17.44
C ASP A 232 -3.50 -7.03 -16.42
N LYS A 233 -3.82 -7.17 -15.16
CA LYS A 233 -2.97 -6.68 -14.05
C LYS A 233 -1.62 -7.37 -13.95
N TYR A 234 -1.44 -8.55 -14.54
CA TYR A 234 -0.16 -9.27 -14.55
C TYR A 234 0.75 -8.88 -15.71
N VAL A 235 0.26 -8.15 -16.68
CA VAL A 235 1.06 -7.53 -17.73
C VAL A 235 1.41 -6.11 -17.31
N TYR A 236 2.71 -5.81 -17.22
CA TYR A 236 3.13 -4.47 -16.84
C TYR A 236 2.72 -3.41 -17.89
N VAL A 237 2.00 -2.40 -17.42
CA VAL A 237 1.65 -1.23 -18.22
C VAL A 237 2.50 -0.05 -17.76
N PRO A 238 3.47 0.41 -18.58
CA PRO A 238 4.33 1.53 -18.19
C PRO A 238 3.53 2.80 -17.91
N ASN A 239 3.84 3.44 -16.78
CA ASN A 239 3.30 4.75 -16.45
C ASN A 239 4.33 5.48 -15.57
N GLU A 240 4.58 6.75 -15.86
CA GLU A 240 5.55 7.58 -15.14
C GLU A 240 5.20 7.76 -13.64
N CYS A 241 3.95 7.55 -13.27
CA CYS A 241 3.53 7.68 -11.88
C CYS A 241 4.25 6.69 -10.96
N TYR A 242 4.59 5.50 -11.44
CA TYR A 242 5.29 4.51 -10.61
C TYR A 242 6.67 5.01 -10.19
N GLU A 243 7.43 5.59 -11.11
CA GLU A 243 8.76 6.15 -10.82
C GLU A 243 8.68 7.32 -9.85
N LYS A 244 7.65 8.17 -9.99
CA LYS A 244 7.44 9.33 -9.12
C LYS A 244 7.04 8.92 -7.69
N MET A 245 6.17 7.91 -7.56
CA MET A 245 5.72 7.40 -6.25
C MET A 245 6.76 6.52 -5.57
N ILE A 246 7.49 5.73 -6.36
CA ILE A 246 8.41 4.69 -5.87
C ILE A 246 9.76 4.88 -6.57
N PRO A 247 10.55 5.88 -6.16
CA PRO A 247 11.85 6.12 -6.77
C PRO A 247 12.81 4.97 -6.42
N ILE A 248 13.12 4.15 -7.44
CA ILE A 248 14.08 3.06 -7.32
C ILE A 248 15.39 3.55 -7.93
N VAL A 249 16.42 3.66 -7.08
CA VAL A 249 17.77 3.94 -7.56
C VAL A 249 18.28 2.69 -8.26
N PRO A 250 18.58 2.72 -9.56
CA PRO A 250 19.17 1.56 -10.23
C PRO A 250 20.43 1.14 -9.49
N ALA A 251 20.62 -0.17 -9.31
CA ALA A 251 21.87 -0.67 -8.80
C ALA A 251 22.99 -0.12 -9.70
N GLN A 252 23.90 0.67 -9.14
CA GLN A 252 25.07 1.10 -9.90
C GLN A 252 25.77 -0.19 -10.36
N GLU A 253 25.93 -0.35 -11.67
CA GLU A 253 26.81 -1.41 -12.19
C GLU A 253 28.15 -1.23 -11.48
N GLU A 254 28.49 -2.19 -10.61
CA GLU A 254 29.83 -2.22 -10.04
C GLU A 254 30.77 -2.26 -11.21
N THR A 255 31.36 -1.12 -11.55
CA THR A 255 32.41 -1.03 -12.54
C THR A 255 33.52 -1.94 -12.03
N ALA A 256 33.62 -3.12 -12.63
CA ALA A 256 34.63 -4.11 -12.28
C ALA A 256 36.00 -3.42 -12.23
N ALA A 257 36.57 -3.34 -11.03
CA ALA A 257 37.86 -2.74 -10.82
C ALA A 257 38.85 -3.36 -11.80
N PRO A 258 39.68 -2.58 -12.52
CA PRO A 258 40.55 -3.12 -13.53
C PRO A 258 41.52 -4.12 -12.89
N LYS A 259 41.48 -5.38 -13.31
CA LYS A 259 42.39 -6.43 -12.88
C LYS A 259 43.81 -5.94 -13.15
N LYS A 260 44.54 -5.58 -12.09
CA LYS A 260 45.98 -5.28 -12.19
C LYS A 260 46.69 -6.50 -12.79
N LYS A 261 47.14 -6.37 -14.04
CA LYS A 261 48.03 -7.37 -14.68
C LYS A 261 49.33 -7.40 -13.87
N GLY A 262 49.52 -8.48 -13.11
CA GLY A 262 50.78 -8.74 -12.40
C GLY A 262 51.93 -8.88 -13.42
N LEU A 263 52.86 -7.94 -13.33
CA LEU A 263 54.12 -7.99 -14.10
C LEU A 263 54.99 -9.08 -13.48
N PHE A 264 55.01 -10.25 -14.11
CA PHE A 264 56.04 -11.28 -13.75
C PHE A 264 57.39 -10.78 -14.19
N ARG A 265 58.22 -10.35 -13.24
CA ARG A 265 59.65 -10.08 -13.44
C ARG A 265 60.37 -11.42 -13.40
N ARG A 266 60.78 -11.94 -14.57
CA ARG A 266 61.79 -13.02 -14.66
C ARG A 266 63.14 -12.51 -14.15
N LYS A 267 63.71 -13.10 -13.09
CA LYS A 267 65.14 -13.01 -12.75
C LYS A 267 65.88 -14.09 -13.54
N LYS A 268 66.96 -13.67 -14.17
CA LYS A 268 68.03 -14.49 -14.65
C LYS A 268 68.85 -15.11 -13.50
#